data_bbabee3c4feb07755022108179c3a9e9
#
_entry.id   bbabee3c4feb07755022108179c3a9e9
#
_cell.length_a   1.000
_cell.length_b   1.000
_cell.length_c   1.000
_cell.angle_alpha   90.00
_cell.angle_beta   90.00
_cell.angle_gamma   90.00
#
_symmetry.space_group_name_H-M   'P 1'
#
loop_
_entity.id
_entity.type
_entity.pdbx_description
1 polymer ?
#
loop_
_entity_poly.entity_id
_entity_poly.type
_entity_poly.pdbx_seq_one_letter_code
_entity_poly.pdbx_strand_id
1 'polypeptide(L)'
;LEKCRSDVDDRQPPVASNVLHRCAETALLAGDAERALALLERAVKAGWRDYYVRRNDPYWAALENDPRYRALMATVKADVDRQRAVVERINATDRFKAKLDAAMAARREARQQPGEPAT
;
A
#
# COMPACT_ATOMS: atom_id res chain seq x y z
N LEU A 1 -12.60 -17.57 9.40
CA LEU A 1 -13.61 -17.40 8.35
C LEU A 1 -14.87 -16.73 8.88
N GLU A 2 -15.45 -17.28 9.91
CA GLU A 2 -16.65 -16.69 10.53
C GLU A 2 -16.35 -15.31 11.11
N LYS A 3 -15.16 -15.13 11.68
CA LYS A 3 -14.74 -13.87 12.24
C LYS A 3 -14.67 -12.78 11.17
N CYS A 4 -14.16 -13.10 9.98
CA CYS A 4 -14.15 -12.16 8.86
C CYS A 4 -15.56 -11.80 8.40
N ARG A 5 -16.49 -12.76 8.39
CA ARG A 5 -17.87 -12.49 7.99
C ARG A 5 -18.57 -11.61 9.02
N SER A 6 -18.54 -12.04 10.25
CA SER A 6 -19.28 -11.39 11.33
C SER A 6 -18.72 -10.00 11.65
N ASP A 7 -17.42 -9.91 11.90
CA ASP A 7 -16.78 -8.66 12.32
C ASP A 7 -16.78 -7.60 11.23
N VAL A 8 -16.59 -8.03 9.96
CA VAL A 8 -16.52 -7.09 8.84
C VAL A 8 -17.89 -6.55 8.48
N ASP A 9 -18.92 -7.40 8.48
CA ASP A 9 -20.26 -7.00 8.05
C ASP A 9 -20.99 -6.13 9.07
N ASP A 10 -20.79 -6.38 10.35
CA ASP A 10 -21.54 -5.72 11.42
C ASP A 10 -20.77 -4.62 12.14
N ARG A 11 -19.49 -4.46 11.84
CA ARG A 11 -18.64 -3.57 12.61
C ARG A 11 -18.86 -2.09 12.30
N GLN A 12 -19.00 -1.33 13.36
CA GLN A 12 -19.00 0.13 13.35
C GLN A 12 -18.01 0.61 14.42
N PRO A 13 -17.05 1.48 14.12
CA PRO A 13 -16.78 2.17 12.85
C PRO A 13 -16.26 1.25 11.74
N PRO A 14 -16.06 1.78 10.51
CA PRO A 14 -15.60 0.98 9.38
C PRO A 14 -14.31 0.22 9.67
N VAL A 15 -14.22 -0.98 9.11
CA VAL A 15 -13.06 -1.85 9.28
C VAL A 15 -11.87 -1.29 8.49
N ALA A 16 -10.66 -1.42 9.02
CA ALA A 16 -9.45 -0.93 8.37
C ALA A 16 -9.20 -1.66 7.03
N SER A 17 -8.57 -0.96 6.09
CA SER A 17 -8.33 -1.46 4.73
C SER A 17 -7.53 -2.75 4.70
N ASN A 18 -6.52 -2.89 5.55
CA ASN A 18 -5.69 -4.10 5.60
C ASN A 18 -6.46 -5.31 6.11
N VAL A 19 -7.40 -5.10 7.03
CA VAL A 19 -8.26 -6.18 7.53
C VAL A 19 -9.24 -6.62 6.44
N LEU A 20 -9.85 -5.68 5.75
CA LEU A 20 -10.74 -5.96 4.62
C LEU A 20 -10.03 -6.73 3.52
N HIS A 21 -8.82 -6.35 3.17
CA HIS A 21 -8.02 -7.04 2.18
C HIS A 21 -7.70 -8.48 2.62
N ARG A 22 -7.33 -8.67 3.86
CA ARG A 22 -7.05 -10.00 4.41
C ARG A 22 -8.29 -10.89 4.39
N CYS A 23 -9.44 -10.33 4.73
CA CYS A 23 -10.70 -11.06 4.67
C CYS A 23 -11.10 -11.39 3.23
N ALA A 24 -10.77 -10.51 2.27
CA ALA A 24 -10.95 -10.81 0.85
C ALA A 24 -10.11 -12.01 0.40
N GLU A 25 -8.85 -12.06 0.81
CA GLU A 25 -8.00 -13.22 0.51
C GLU A 25 -8.55 -14.49 1.12
N THR A 26 -9.04 -14.43 2.36
CA THR A 26 -9.65 -15.58 3.02
C THR A 26 -10.87 -16.07 2.25
N ALA A 27 -11.72 -15.17 1.80
CA ALA A 27 -12.89 -15.52 0.99
C ALA A 27 -12.47 -16.18 -0.34
N LEU A 28 -11.44 -15.65 -0.98
CA LEU A 28 -10.91 -16.19 -2.22
C LEU A 28 -10.39 -17.62 -2.04
N LEU A 29 -9.65 -17.86 -0.97
CA LEU A 29 -9.14 -19.19 -0.62
C LEU A 29 -10.26 -20.17 -0.31
N ALA A 30 -11.39 -19.68 0.22
CA ALA A 30 -12.57 -20.49 0.47
C ALA A 30 -13.41 -20.75 -0.79
N GLY A 31 -13.01 -20.22 -1.93
CA GLY A 31 -13.73 -20.38 -3.19
C GLY A 31 -14.88 -19.41 -3.41
N ASP A 32 -14.99 -18.37 -2.58
CA ASP A 32 -16.04 -17.38 -2.70
C ASP A 32 -15.50 -16.11 -3.39
N ALA A 33 -15.42 -16.17 -4.70
CA ALA A 33 -14.89 -15.07 -5.51
C ALA A 33 -15.74 -13.80 -5.42
N GLU A 34 -17.07 -13.95 -5.36
CA GLU A 34 -17.97 -12.80 -5.27
C GLU A 34 -17.76 -12.02 -3.98
N ARG A 35 -17.67 -12.73 -2.86
CA ARG A 35 -17.39 -12.09 -1.57
C ARG A 35 -15.99 -11.49 -1.56
N ALA A 36 -15.01 -12.17 -2.15
CA ALA A 36 -13.65 -11.64 -2.25
C ALA A 36 -13.61 -10.31 -3.00
N LEU A 37 -14.32 -10.20 -4.11
CA LEU A 37 -14.42 -8.96 -4.88
C LEU A 37 -15.12 -7.86 -4.10
N ALA A 38 -16.20 -8.18 -3.42
CA ALA A 38 -16.95 -7.21 -2.60
C ALA A 38 -16.07 -6.67 -1.46
N LEU A 39 -15.34 -7.53 -0.79
CA LEU A 39 -14.43 -7.13 0.29
C LEU A 39 -13.24 -6.33 -0.24
N LEU A 40 -12.70 -6.71 -1.39
CA LEU A 40 -11.61 -5.97 -2.02
C LEU A 40 -12.06 -4.56 -2.42
N GLU A 41 -13.25 -4.43 -2.97
CA GLU A 41 -13.82 -3.13 -3.30
C GLU A 41 -13.94 -2.24 -2.06
N ARG A 42 -14.41 -2.81 -0.95
CA ARG A 42 -14.47 -2.10 0.33
C ARG A 42 -13.08 -1.72 0.83
N ALA A 43 -12.11 -2.61 0.68
CA ALA A 43 -10.73 -2.33 1.06
C ALA A 43 -10.16 -1.14 0.28
N VAL A 44 -10.41 -1.08 -1.02
CA VAL A 44 -9.97 0.02 -1.87
C VAL A 44 -10.63 1.34 -1.43
N LYS A 45 -11.92 1.32 -1.16
CA LYS A 45 -12.64 2.51 -0.65
C LYS A 45 -12.10 2.95 0.70
N ALA A 46 -11.63 2.02 1.52
CA ALA A 46 -11.03 2.31 2.83
C ALA A 46 -9.56 2.72 2.75
N GLY A 47 -8.97 2.75 1.56
CA GLY A 47 -7.62 3.25 1.36
C GLY A 47 -6.55 2.23 1.00
N TRP A 48 -6.92 0.97 0.75
CA TRP A 48 -5.96 -0.04 0.34
C TRP A 48 -5.30 0.34 -1.00
N ARG A 49 -3.97 0.31 -1.06
CA ARG A 49 -3.21 0.76 -2.23
C ARG A 49 -1.98 -0.10 -2.54
N ASP A 50 -1.93 -1.33 -2.05
CA ASP A 50 -0.75 -2.20 -2.21
C ASP A 50 -0.71 -2.93 -3.56
N TYR A 51 -1.02 -2.22 -4.64
CA TYR A 51 -1.08 -2.79 -5.98
C TYR A 51 0.20 -3.48 -6.39
N TYR A 52 1.33 -2.81 -6.22
CA TYR A 52 2.62 -3.32 -6.70
C TYR A 52 3.10 -4.55 -5.93
N VAL A 53 2.69 -4.68 -4.69
CA VAL A 53 2.96 -5.89 -3.91
C VAL A 53 2.07 -7.03 -4.39
N ARG A 54 0.80 -6.73 -4.59
CA ARG A 54 -0.24 -7.69 -4.84
C ARG A 54 -0.27 -8.26 -6.25
N ARG A 55 0.18 -7.49 -7.24
CA ARG A 55 0.13 -7.93 -8.65
C ARG A 55 0.86 -9.25 -8.89
N ASN A 56 1.80 -9.60 -8.03
CA ASN A 56 2.57 -10.83 -8.12
C ASN A 56 2.05 -11.93 -7.19
N ASP A 57 0.94 -11.69 -6.50
CA ASP A 57 0.37 -12.62 -5.55
C ASP A 57 -0.43 -13.70 -6.30
N PRO A 58 -0.05 -14.99 -6.20
CA PRO A 58 -0.72 -16.06 -6.92
C PRO A 58 -2.16 -16.30 -6.47
N TYR A 59 -2.54 -15.87 -5.27
CA TYR A 59 -3.91 -16.05 -4.77
C TYR A 59 -4.95 -15.38 -5.65
N TRP A 60 -4.60 -14.28 -6.28
CA TRP A 60 -5.53 -13.50 -7.09
C TRP A 60 -5.53 -13.86 -8.57
N ALA A 61 -4.69 -14.83 -8.97
CA ALA A 61 -4.62 -15.28 -10.35
C ALA A 61 -5.99 -15.77 -10.88
N ALA A 62 -6.82 -16.34 -10.01
CA ALA A 62 -8.15 -16.79 -10.37
C ALA A 62 -9.07 -15.67 -10.84
N LEU A 63 -8.82 -14.43 -10.41
CA LEU A 63 -9.62 -13.26 -10.77
C LEU A 63 -8.97 -12.41 -11.85
N GLU A 64 -7.80 -12.78 -12.33
CA GLU A 64 -7.02 -11.99 -13.27
C GLU A 64 -7.79 -11.61 -14.55
N ASN A 65 -8.69 -12.47 -14.99
CA ASN A 65 -9.49 -12.24 -16.18
C ASN A 65 -10.89 -11.70 -15.88
N ASP A 66 -11.24 -11.48 -14.62
CA ASP A 66 -12.54 -10.92 -14.26
C ASP A 66 -12.52 -9.40 -14.52
N PRO A 67 -13.47 -8.89 -15.34
CA PRO A 67 -13.50 -7.45 -15.67
C PRO A 67 -13.64 -6.55 -14.45
N ARG A 68 -14.35 -6.98 -13.42
CA ARG A 68 -14.55 -6.22 -12.19
C ARG A 68 -13.23 -6.08 -11.43
N TYR A 69 -12.50 -7.18 -11.34
CA TYR A 69 -11.18 -7.19 -10.71
C TYR A 69 -10.20 -6.29 -11.47
N ARG A 70 -10.17 -6.41 -12.79
CA ARG A 70 -9.31 -5.59 -13.65
C ARG A 70 -9.60 -4.10 -13.51
N ALA A 71 -10.87 -3.73 -13.52
CA ALA A 71 -11.28 -2.33 -13.37
C ALA A 71 -10.87 -1.79 -12.01
N LEU A 72 -11.04 -2.57 -10.96
CA LEU A 72 -10.67 -2.19 -9.60
C LEU A 72 -9.15 -2.01 -9.48
N MET A 73 -8.38 -2.93 -10.03
CA MET A 73 -6.92 -2.85 -10.01
C MET A 73 -6.39 -1.68 -10.86
N ALA A 74 -7.03 -1.40 -11.98
CA ALA A 74 -6.67 -0.25 -12.81
C ALA A 74 -6.88 1.06 -12.05
N THR A 75 -7.97 1.17 -11.30
CA THR A 75 -8.27 2.34 -10.46
C THR A 75 -7.19 2.50 -9.37
N VAL A 76 -6.84 1.43 -8.69
CA VAL A 76 -5.81 1.45 -7.65
C VAL A 76 -4.46 1.84 -8.24
N LYS A 77 -4.08 1.23 -9.35
CA LYS A 77 -2.80 1.53 -10.02
C LYS A 77 -2.71 3.00 -10.43
N ALA A 78 -3.77 3.52 -11.04
CA ALA A 78 -3.82 4.93 -11.46
C ALA A 78 -3.65 5.87 -10.27
N ASP A 79 -4.29 5.57 -9.16
CA ASP A 79 -4.20 6.38 -7.95
C ASP A 79 -2.79 6.32 -7.33
N VAL A 80 -2.21 5.12 -7.24
CA VAL A 80 -0.85 4.92 -6.72
C VAL A 80 0.17 5.65 -7.61
N ASP A 81 0.05 5.53 -8.93
CA ASP A 81 0.97 6.18 -9.87
C ASP A 81 0.85 7.70 -9.79
N ARG A 82 -0.36 8.22 -9.61
CA ARG A 82 -0.59 9.66 -9.43
C ARG A 82 0.05 10.16 -8.14
N GLN A 83 -0.11 9.44 -7.05
CA GLN A 83 0.50 9.79 -5.76
C GLN A 83 2.02 9.75 -5.85
N ARG A 84 2.56 8.75 -6.52
CA ARG A 84 4.01 8.64 -6.73
C ARG A 84 4.54 9.82 -7.53
N ALA A 85 3.85 10.21 -8.60
CA ALA A 85 4.24 11.35 -9.42
C ALA A 85 4.24 12.66 -8.62
N VAL A 86 3.26 12.84 -7.73
CA VAL A 86 3.21 14.01 -6.83
C VAL A 86 4.41 14.02 -5.89
N VAL A 87 4.70 12.87 -5.27
CA VAL A 87 5.84 12.76 -4.34
C VAL A 87 7.15 13.03 -5.06
N GLU A 88 7.34 12.46 -6.24
CA GLU A 88 8.54 12.69 -7.06
C GLU A 88 8.71 14.16 -7.42
N ARG A 89 7.61 14.82 -7.79
CA ARG A 89 7.62 16.24 -8.12
C ARG A 89 8.00 17.09 -6.91
N ILE A 90 7.42 16.80 -5.76
CA ILE A 90 7.75 17.49 -4.51
C ILE A 90 9.24 17.29 -4.19
N ASN A 91 9.73 16.06 -4.27
CA ASN A 91 11.12 15.74 -3.98
C ASN A 91 12.09 16.43 -4.97
N ALA A 92 11.69 16.58 -6.22
CA ALA A 92 12.52 17.21 -7.25
C ALA A 92 12.60 18.73 -7.09
N THR A 93 11.52 19.36 -6.63
CA THR A 93 11.41 20.82 -6.55
C THR A 93 11.59 21.35 -5.13
N ASP A 94 11.46 20.51 -4.12
CA ASP A 94 11.41 20.93 -2.74
C ASP A 94 12.81 21.06 -2.15
N ARG A 95 12.90 22.03 -1.26
CA ARG A 95 14.05 22.26 -0.40
C ARG A 95 14.30 21.10 0.56
N PHE A 96 13.30 20.25 0.77
CA PHE A 96 13.42 19.09 1.66
C PHE A 96 14.55 18.16 1.21
N LYS A 97 14.59 17.83 -0.08
CA LYS A 97 15.65 16.98 -0.62
C LYS A 97 17.02 17.63 -0.45
N ALA A 98 17.11 18.92 -0.77
CA ALA A 98 18.36 19.67 -0.59
C ALA A 98 18.81 19.69 0.86
N LYS A 99 17.88 19.91 1.79
CA LYS A 99 18.17 19.89 3.22
C LYS A 99 18.60 18.51 3.70
N LEU A 100 17.95 17.46 3.21
CA LEU A 100 18.30 16.10 3.57
C LEU A 100 19.71 15.75 3.07
N ASP A 101 19.98 16.07 1.81
CA ASP A 101 21.28 15.83 1.20
C ASP A 101 22.39 16.58 1.94
N ALA A 102 22.14 17.83 2.30
CA ALA A 102 23.08 18.64 3.09
C ALA A 102 23.31 18.07 4.49
N ALA A 103 22.25 17.60 5.14
CA ALA A 103 22.36 16.98 6.46
C ALA A 103 23.14 15.67 6.40
N MET A 104 22.93 14.87 5.39
CA MET A 104 23.67 13.62 5.18
C MET A 104 25.13 13.88 4.86
N ALA A 105 25.43 14.91 4.05
CA ALA A 105 26.80 15.31 3.76
C ALA A 105 27.52 15.79 5.02
N ALA A 106 26.86 16.59 5.85
CA ALA A 106 27.40 17.07 7.12
C ALA A 106 27.71 15.90 8.07
N ARG A 107 26.84 14.91 8.12
CA ARG A 107 27.07 13.70 8.92
C ARG A 107 28.27 12.90 8.42
N ARG A 108 28.43 12.81 7.10
CA ARG A 108 29.58 12.13 6.50
C ARG A 108 30.89 12.83 6.86
N GLU A 109 30.91 14.14 6.75
CA GLU A 109 32.07 14.93 7.13
C GLU A 109 32.42 14.76 8.63
N ALA A 110 31.40 14.80 9.48
CA ALA A 110 31.60 14.59 10.92
C ALA A 110 32.18 13.21 11.23
N ARG A 111 31.81 12.19 10.47
CA ARG A 111 32.33 10.83 10.64
C ARG A 111 33.77 10.69 10.12
N GLN A 112 34.10 11.44 9.07
CA GLN A 112 35.45 11.39 8.46
C GLN A 112 36.47 12.25 9.19
N GLN A 113 36.04 13.23 9.95
CA GLN A 113 36.94 13.99 10.76
C GLN A 113 37.52 13.11 11.85
N PRO A 114 38.84 13.04 11.97
CA PRO A 114 39.44 12.35 13.08
C PRO A 114 38.91 12.98 14.35
N GLY A 115 38.44 12.15 15.26
CA GLY A 115 38.02 12.62 16.57
C GLY A 115 39.10 13.49 17.18
N GLU A 116 38.71 14.61 17.75
CA GLU A 116 39.67 15.47 18.37
C GLU A 116 40.52 14.67 19.36
N PRO A 117 41.85 14.75 19.23
CA PRO A 117 42.68 14.07 20.19
C PRO A 117 42.36 14.61 21.57
N ALA A 118 42.04 13.71 22.47
CA ALA A 118 41.85 14.06 23.86
C ALA A 118 43.17 14.60 24.37
N THR A 119 43.23 15.87 24.48
CA THR A 119 44.40 16.50 25.09
C THR A 119 44.19 16.67 26.58
#